data_75f1cbcb487cd8437a25c29943319447
#
_entry.id   75f1cbcb487cd8437a25c29943319447
#
_cell.length_a   1.000
_cell.length_b   1.000
_cell.length_c   1.000
_cell.angle_alpha   90.00
_cell.angle_beta   90.00
_cell.angle_gamma   90.00
#
_symmetry.space_group_name_H-M   'P 1'
#
loop_
_entity.id
_entity.type
_entity.pdbx_description
1 polymer ?
#
loop_
_entity_poly.entity_id
_entity_poly.type
_entity_poly.pdbx_seq_one_letter_code
_entity_poly.pdbx_strand_id
1 'polypeptide(L)'
;MTFLHGDDRFYNNIFIQNYPVEETETVEDMGFKMEDNQEVGTHVFDEYPTYDEWISHFELDKPADMRKLEPYHNKCHLPVWVNGNAYFNGAKACVNEKENLVDNENQVKVELVEKDGHYSIKTNVYEFLKDFRTGIINSDILGYAFEPEQRFED
;
A
#
# COMPACT_ATOMS: atom_id res chain seq x y z
N MET A 1 3.02 -20.90 15.63
CA MET A 1 3.85 -19.89 14.92
C MET A 1 2.94 -18.71 14.68
N THR A 2 3.21 -17.57 15.30
CA THR A 2 2.41 -16.36 15.13
C THR A 2 2.93 -15.65 13.90
N PHE A 3 2.12 -15.51 12.88
CA PHE A 3 2.46 -14.65 11.74
C PHE A 3 2.10 -13.22 12.11
N LEU A 4 3.10 -12.34 12.12
CA LEU A 4 2.87 -10.92 12.24
C LEU A 4 2.46 -10.42 10.85
N HIS A 5 1.30 -9.77 10.77
CA HIS A 5 0.88 -9.06 9.57
C HIS A 5 1.43 -7.65 9.62
N GLY A 6 1.98 -7.16 8.53
CA GLY A 6 2.60 -5.84 8.42
C GLY A 6 4.01 -5.91 7.83
N ASP A 7 4.78 -4.84 7.98
CA ASP A 7 6.03 -4.58 7.26
C ASP A 7 5.81 -4.50 5.74
N ASP A 8 4.59 -4.17 5.34
CA ASP A 8 4.26 -3.91 3.95
C ASP A 8 4.70 -2.49 3.56
N ARG A 9 5.19 -2.34 2.33
CA ARG A 9 5.76 -1.09 1.86
C ARG A 9 5.20 -0.70 0.51
N PHE A 10 4.50 0.40 0.49
CA PHE A 10 3.86 0.94 -0.70
C PHE A 10 4.44 2.30 -1.02
N TYR A 11 5.41 2.34 -1.93
CA TYR A 11 6.07 3.56 -2.37
C TYR A 11 6.00 3.70 -3.89
N ASN A 12 5.64 4.90 -4.34
CA ASN A 12 5.65 5.26 -5.75
C ASN A 12 4.79 4.35 -6.64
N ASN A 13 3.69 3.83 -6.08
CA ASN A 13 2.73 3.03 -6.83
C ASN A 13 1.64 3.92 -7.44
N ILE A 14 0.97 3.38 -8.43
CA ILE A 14 -0.22 3.96 -9.03
C ILE A 14 -1.39 3.01 -8.77
N PHE A 15 -2.37 3.47 -8.01
CA PHE A 15 -3.59 2.74 -7.70
C PHE A 15 -4.76 3.29 -8.53
N ILE A 16 -5.44 2.43 -9.28
CA ILE A 16 -6.53 2.83 -10.16
C ILE A 16 -7.73 1.92 -9.89
N GLN A 17 -8.85 2.50 -9.49
CA GLN A 17 -10.11 1.77 -9.36
C GLN A 17 -10.73 1.59 -10.74
N ASN A 18 -10.51 0.44 -11.39
CA ASN A 18 -10.97 0.17 -12.74
C ASN A 18 -12.40 -0.36 -12.80
N TYR A 19 -12.87 -0.97 -11.72
CA TYR A 19 -14.19 -1.59 -11.61
C TYR A 19 -14.98 -0.92 -10.49
N PRO A 20 -16.30 -0.78 -10.64
CA PRO A 20 -17.13 -0.33 -9.53
C PRO A 20 -17.03 -1.31 -8.38
N VAL A 21 -17.05 -0.79 -7.15
CA VAL A 21 -17.14 -1.62 -5.96
C VAL A 21 -18.54 -2.22 -5.93
N GLU A 22 -18.62 -3.54 -5.97
CA GLU A 22 -19.89 -4.27 -5.90
C GLU A 22 -20.06 -4.83 -4.47
N GLU A 23 -21.24 -4.65 -3.90
CA GLU A 23 -21.62 -5.36 -2.68
C GLU A 23 -21.83 -6.83 -3.05
N THR A 24 -20.92 -7.68 -2.59
CA THR A 24 -21.02 -9.11 -2.87
C THR A 24 -22.05 -9.79 -1.98
N GLU A 25 -22.83 -10.67 -2.59
CA GLU A 25 -23.68 -11.60 -1.84
C GLU A 25 -22.79 -12.55 -1.02
N THR A 26 -23.17 -12.75 0.24
CA THR A 26 -22.46 -13.67 1.13
C THR A 26 -22.59 -15.09 0.58
N VAL A 27 -21.51 -15.75 0.24
CA VAL A 27 -21.50 -17.17 -0.07
C VAL A 27 -21.60 -17.92 1.27
N GLU A 28 -22.81 -18.29 1.65
CA GLU A 28 -23.12 -18.88 2.97
C GLU A 28 -22.39 -20.21 3.24
N ASP A 29 -22.02 -20.94 2.20
CA ASP A 29 -21.44 -22.30 2.32
C ASP A 29 -19.96 -22.33 2.76
N MET A 30 -19.20 -21.24 2.68
CA MET A 30 -17.76 -21.26 3.01
C MET A 30 -17.37 -20.40 4.22
N GLY A 31 -18.28 -19.67 4.82
CA GLY A 31 -18.04 -18.90 6.05
C GLY A 31 -17.17 -17.66 5.90
N PHE A 32 -16.79 -17.27 4.68
CA PHE A 32 -16.09 -16.02 4.38
C PHE A 32 -16.68 -15.38 3.13
N LYS A 33 -16.66 -14.06 3.10
CA LYS A 33 -17.07 -13.28 1.94
C LYS A 33 -15.97 -13.33 0.89
N MET A 34 -16.31 -13.76 -0.30
CA MET A 34 -15.47 -13.49 -1.48
C MET A 34 -15.97 -12.20 -2.11
N GLU A 35 -15.19 -11.14 -1.98
CA GLU A 35 -15.49 -9.85 -2.59
C GLU A 35 -14.79 -9.80 -3.95
N ASP A 36 -15.59 -9.84 -5.03
CA ASP A 36 -15.04 -9.87 -6.39
C ASP A 36 -14.49 -8.51 -6.83
N ASN A 37 -15.03 -7.40 -6.32
CA ASN A 37 -14.60 -6.04 -6.66
C ASN A 37 -14.39 -5.21 -5.39
N GLN A 38 -13.20 -5.30 -4.83
CA GLN A 38 -12.82 -4.55 -3.64
C GLN A 38 -12.42 -3.12 -3.97
N GLU A 39 -12.53 -2.24 -2.99
CA GLU A 39 -11.93 -0.92 -3.06
C GLU A 39 -10.41 -1.02 -3.20
N VAL A 40 -9.86 -0.34 -4.20
CA VAL A 40 -8.43 -0.32 -4.47
C VAL A 40 -7.77 0.77 -3.63
N GLY A 41 -6.62 0.46 -3.03
CA GLY A 41 -5.80 1.46 -2.34
C GLY A 41 -5.15 0.94 -1.07
N THR A 42 -4.54 1.85 -0.34
CA THR A 42 -3.83 1.58 0.91
C THR A 42 -4.63 1.88 2.17
N HIS A 43 -5.86 2.37 2.04
CA HIS A 43 -6.78 2.66 3.15
C HIS A 43 -7.08 1.46 4.05
N VAL A 44 -6.93 0.24 3.54
CA VAL A 44 -7.06 -1.00 4.31
C VAL A 44 -6.08 -1.08 5.49
N PHE A 45 -5.07 -0.22 5.51
CA PHE A 45 -4.06 -0.11 6.56
C PHE A 45 -4.27 1.09 7.50
N ASP A 46 -5.43 1.75 7.45
CA ASP A 46 -5.71 2.94 8.26
C ASP A 46 -5.60 2.69 9.78
N GLU A 47 -5.91 1.48 10.22
CA GLU A 47 -5.82 1.07 11.62
C GLU A 47 -4.43 0.54 12.02
N TYR A 48 -3.50 0.46 11.09
CA TYR A 48 -2.14 0.00 11.39
C TYR A 48 -1.33 1.12 12.04
N PRO A 49 -0.49 0.78 13.03
CA PRO A 49 0.31 1.79 13.70
C PRO A 49 1.36 2.39 12.77
N THR A 50 1.70 3.62 13.01
CA THR A 50 2.95 4.19 12.50
C THR A 50 4.15 3.52 13.18
N TYR A 51 5.35 3.67 12.60
CA TYR A 51 6.57 3.14 13.22
C TYR A 51 6.79 3.69 14.64
N ASP A 52 6.56 4.99 14.84
CA ASP A 52 6.76 5.63 16.14
C ASP A 52 5.77 5.11 17.19
N GLU A 53 4.53 4.89 16.80
CA GLU A 53 3.53 4.28 17.68
C GLU A 53 3.90 2.86 18.02
N TRP A 54 4.29 2.06 17.01
CA TRP A 54 4.68 0.67 17.20
C TRP A 54 5.90 0.54 18.13
N ILE A 55 6.97 1.31 17.86
CA ILE A 55 8.21 1.25 18.63
C ILE A 55 8.01 1.77 20.07
N SER A 56 7.05 2.66 20.29
CA SER A 56 6.73 3.19 21.62
C SER A 56 6.24 2.13 22.60
N HIS A 57 5.77 1.00 22.10
CA HIS A 57 5.34 -0.13 22.91
C HIS A 57 6.51 -0.95 23.50
N PHE A 58 7.73 -0.70 23.02
CA PHE A 58 8.92 -1.44 23.45
C PHE A 58 9.78 -0.62 24.39
N GLU A 59 10.22 -1.24 25.47
CA GLU A 59 11.18 -0.66 26.42
C GLU A 59 12.60 -0.90 25.89
N LEU A 60 13.06 -0.07 24.94
CA LEU A 60 14.33 -0.27 24.20
C LEU A 60 15.58 -0.19 25.09
N ASP A 61 15.47 0.42 26.27
CA ASP A 61 16.52 0.56 27.26
C ASP A 61 16.66 -0.66 28.21
N LYS A 62 15.75 -1.63 28.08
CA LYS A 62 15.74 -2.84 28.89
C LYS A 62 16.05 -4.08 28.05
N PRO A 63 16.65 -5.11 28.67
CA PRO A 63 16.84 -6.39 28.01
C PRO A 63 15.49 -6.93 27.51
N ALA A 64 15.48 -7.46 26.28
CA ALA A 64 14.28 -8.05 25.70
C ALA A 64 13.75 -9.21 26.55
N ASP A 65 12.55 -9.06 27.08
CA ASP A 65 11.84 -10.14 27.76
C ASP A 65 10.85 -10.78 26.79
N MET A 66 11.21 -11.95 26.29
CA MET A 66 10.39 -12.70 25.34
C MET A 66 8.97 -12.99 25.84
N ARG A 67 8.77 -13.04 27.17
CA ARG A 67 7.43 -13.24 27.76
C ARG A 67 6.56 -12.00 27.65
N LYS A 68 7.16 -10.83 27.53
CA LYS A 68 6.44 -9.56 27.33
C LYS A 68 6.19 -9.27 25.85
N LEU A 69 6.95 -9.86 24.95
CA LEU A 69 6.76 -9.67 23.50
C LEU A 69 5.49 -10.35 23.00
N GLU A 70 5.12 -11.50 23.56
CA GLU A 70 3.93 -12.24 23.11
C GLU A 70 2.61 -11.43 23.17
N PRO A 71 2.28 -10.68 24.24
CA PRO A 71 1.09 -9.84 24.25
C PRO A 71 1.09 -8.73 23.22
N TYR A 72 2.27 -8.19 22.88
CA TYR A 72 2.39 -7.15 21.85
C TYR A 72 2.20 -7.72 20.44
N HIS A 73 2.77 -8.87 20.16
CA HIS A 73 2.59 -9.56 18.88
C HIS A 73 1.13 -9.89 18.56
N ASN A 74 0.31 -10.08 19.57
CA ASN A 74 -1.11 -10.38 19.42
C ASN A 74 -2.01 -9.13 19.40
N LYS A 75 -1.48 -7.95 19.71
CA LYS A 75 -2.27 -6.72 19.87
C LYS A 75 -1.86 -5.59 18.93
N CYS A 76 -0.64 -5.63 18.42
CA CYS A 76 -0.12 -4.61 17.53
C CYS A 76 0.33 -5.24 16.22
N HIS A 77 -0.30 -4.85 15.13
CA HIS A 77 0.23 -5.14 13.80
C HIS A 77 1.61 -4.50 13.64
N LEU A 78 2.46 -5.08 12.78
CA LEU A 78 3.66 -4.40 12.33
C LEU A 78 3.27 -3.12 11.56
N PRO A 79 4.10 -2.08 11.60
CA PRO A 79 3.84 -0.87 10.85
C PRO A 79 3.76 -1.14 9.35
N VAL A 80 2.99 -0.30 8.66
CA VAL A 80 2.95 -0.25 7.20
C VAL A 80 3.56 1.08 6.75
N TRP A 81 4.42 1.02 5.75
CA TRP A 81 5.06 2.21 5.19
C TRP A 81 4.42 2.58 3.86
N VAL A 82 3.78 3.74 3.85
CA VAL A 82 3.02 4.22 2.70
C VAL A 82 3.45 5.65 2.40
N ASN A 83 3.99 5.89 1.22
CA ASN A 83 4.31 7.25 0.78
C ASN A 83 4.52 7.36 -0.73
N GLY A 84 4.27 8.54 -1.30
CA GLY A 84 4.56 8.85 -2.70
C GLY A 84 3.68 8.13 -3.72
N ASN A 85 2.51 7.64 -3.32
CA ASN A 85 1.62 6.92 -4.23
C ASN A 85 0.61 7.87 -4.90
N ALA A 86 0.09 7.45 -6.04
CA ALA A 86 -0.96 8.15 -6.77
C ALA A 86 -2.23 7.30 -6.86
N TYR A 87 -3.38 7.91 -6.63
CA TYR A 87 -4.69 7.26 -6.54
C TYR A 87 -5.67 7.90 -7.52
N PHE A 88 -6.29 7.08 -8.36
CA PHE A 88 -7.20 7.52 -9.41
C PHE A 88 -8.52 6.75 -9.40
N ASN A 89 -9.55 7.36 -9.99
CA ASN A 89 -10.87 6.77 -10.20
C ASN A 89 -11.58 6.33 -8.91
N GLY A 90 -11.27 6.94 -7.77
CA GLY A 90 -11.84 6.56 -6.49
C GLY A 90 -11.00 5.61 -5.65
N ALA A 91 -9.79 5.24 -6.09
CA ALA A 91 -8.82 4.55 -5.24
C ALA A 91 -8.47 5.41 -4.02
N LYS A 92 -8.23 4.78 -2.87
CA LYS A 92 -8.13 5.46 -1.58
C LYS A 92 -6.74 5.34 -0.96
N ALA A 93 -6.21 6.47 -0.51
CA ALA A 93 -4.95 6.54 0.22
C ALA A 93 -5.14 6.20 1.70
N CYS A 94 -4.11 5.63 2.33
CA CYS A 94 -4.03 5.48 3.77
C CYS A 94 -3.95 6.86 4.45
N VAL A 95 -4.62 7.01 5.60
CA VAL A 95 -4.66 8.26 6.37
C VAL A 95 -3.27 8.73 6.83
N ASN A 96 -2.34 7.81 7.00
CA ASN A 96 -0.97 8.08 7.44
C ASN A 96 -0.04 8.50 6.30
N GLU A 97 -0.48 8.41 5.04
CA GLU A 97 0.33 8.79 3.88
C GLU A 97 0.41 10.31 3.72
N LYS A 98 1.62 10.85 3.62
CA LYS A 98 1.85 12.31 3.61
C LYS A 98 2.09 12.89 2.21
N GLU A 99 2.77 12.17 1.36
CA GLU A 99 3.17 12.63 0.02
C GLU A 99 2.45 11.78 -1.02
N ASN A 100 1.18 12.06 -1.24
CA ASN A 100 0.36 11.35 -2.21
C ASN A 100 -0.33 12.31 -3.19
N LEU A 101 -0.82 11.73 -4.29
CA LEU A 101 -1.72 12.36 -5.24
C LEU A 101 -3.04 11.59 -5.22
N VAL A 102 -4.13 12.23 -4.83
CA VAL A 102 -5.48 11.67 -4.99
C VAL A 102 -6.23 12.50 -6.01
N ASP A 103 -6.52 11.91 -7.17
CA ASP A 103 -7.22 12.54 -8.27
C ASP A 103 -8.49 11.76 -8.61
N ASN A 104 -9.62 12.29 -8.18
CA ASN A 104 -10.95 11.76 -8.44
C ASN A 104 -11.70 12.52 -9.56
N GLU A 105 -11.09 13.57 -10.11
CA GLU A 105 -11.71 14.39 -11.15
C GLU A 105 -11.39 13.86 -12.54
N ASN A 106 -10.18 13.38 -12.73
CA ASN A 106 -9.70 12.86 -14.01
C ASN A 106 -9.91 11.36 -14.11
N GLN A 107 -10.45 10.93 -15.26
CA GLN A 107 -10.67 9.52 -15.54
C GLN A 107 -9.42 8.88 -16.14
N VAL A 108 -8.76 8.04 -15.38
CA VAL A 108 -7.68 7.21 -15.87
C VAL A 108 -8.23 5.96 -16.53
N LYS A 109 -7.73 5.66 -17.73
CA LYS A 109 -8.08 4.47 -18.51
C LYS A 109 -6.88 3.54 -18.58
N VAL A 110 -7.12 2.26 -18.36
CA VAL A 110 -6.12 1.21 -18.51
C VAL A 110 -6.67 0.11 -19.41
N GLU A 111 -5.93 -0.23 -20.44
CA GLU A 111 -6.27 -1.27 -21.39
C GLU A 111 -5.08 -2.21 -21.53
N LEU A 112 -5.29 -3.51 -21.36
CA LEU A 112 -4.29 -4.52 -21.67
C LEU A 112 -4.45 -4.90 -23.15
N VAL A 113 -3.43 -4.64 -23.95
CA VAL A 113 -3.41 -4.91 -25.38
C VAL A 113 -2.49 -6.10 -25.66
N GLU A 114 -3.04 -7.12 -26.31
CA GLU A 114 -2.27 -8.23 -26.85
C GLU A 114 -2.00 -8.03 -28.33
N LYS A 115 -0.74 -8.17 -28.73
CA LYS A 115 -0.33 -8.18 -30.12
C LYS A 115 0.81 -9.16 -30.35
N ASP A 116 0.62 -10.13 -31.24
CA ASP A 116 1.63 -11.12 -31.64
C ASP A 116 2.21 -11.90 -30.42
N GLY A 117 1.38 -12.22 -29.41
CA GLY A 117 1.78 -12.89 -28.18
C GLY A 117 2.49 -11.98 -27.16
N HIS A 118 2.59 -10.69 -27.41
CA HIS A 118 3.11 -9.68 -26.49
C HIS A 118 2.00 -8.89 -25.85
N TYR A 119 2.12 -8.65 -24.54
CA TYR A 119 1.18 -7.84 -23.78
C TYR A 119 1.77 -6.47 -23.50
N SER A 120 0.97 -5.43 -23.68
CA SER A 120 1.31 -4.05 -23.35
C SER A 120 0.17 -3.36 -22.63
N ILE A 121 0.50 -2.41 -21.77
CA ILE A 121 -0.47 -1.57 -21.08
C ILE A 121 -0.58 -0.25 -21.84
N LYS A 122 -1.81 0.08 -22.26
CA LYS A 122 -2.14 1.38 -22.82
C LYS A 122 -2.89 2.20 -21.79
N THR A 123 -2.39 3.38 -21.46
CA THR A 123 -2.97 4.22 -20.41
C THR A 123 -2.70 5.70 -20.68
N ASN A 124 -3.57 6.57 -20.16
CA ASN A 124 -3.39 8.01 -20.14
C ASN A 124 -2.90 8.55 -18.78
N VAL A 125 -2.54 7.69 -17.85
CA VAL A 125 -2.17 8.08 -16.47
C VAL A 125 -1.02 9.09 -16.44
N TYR A 126 -0.07 8.99 -17.36
CA TYR A 126 1.09 9.88 -17.42
C TYR A 126 0.74 11.35 -17.66
N GLU A 127 -0.44 11.62 -18.24
CA GLU A 127 -0.92 12.99 -18.43
C GLU A 127 -1.20 13.70 -17.11
N PHE A 128 -1.59 12.94 -16.10
CA PHE A 128 -1.97 13.41 -14.76
C PHE A 128 -0.81 13.38 -13.75
N LEU A 129 0.27 12.68 -14.08
CA LEU A 129 1.45 12.56 -13.21
C LEU A 129 2.57 13.57 -13.53
N LYS A 130 2.42 14.41 -14.54
CA LYS A 130 3.48 15.32 -15.04
C LYS A 130 4.10 16.20 -13.95
N ASP A 131 3.26 16.70 -13.05
CA ASP A 131 3.68 17.63 -11.99
C ASP A 131 3.80 16.94 -10.62
N PHE A 132 3.42 15.69 -10.52
CA PHE A 132 3.58 14.92 -9.29
C PHE A 132 5.03 14.50 -9.13
N ARG A 133 5.58 14.80 -7.97
CA ARG A 133 6.94 14.42 -7.59
C ARG A 133 6.88 13.62 -6.32
N THR A 134 7.32 12.40 -6.39
CA THR A 134 7.51 11.56 -5.22
C THR A 134 8.77 11.98 -4.49
N GLY A 135 8.73 11.97 -3.18
CA GLY A 135 9.92 12.16 -2.36
C GLY A 135 10.95 11.03 -2.59
N ILE A 136 12.16 11.25 -2.14
CA ILE A 136 13.16 10.18 -2.07
C ILE A 136 12.71 9.21 -0.99
N ILE A 137 12.63 7.93 -1.33
CA ILE A 137 12.38 6.89 -0.35
C ILE A 137 13.62 6.80 0.55
N ASN A 138 13.50 7.29 1.77
CA ASN A 138 14.53 7.13 2.76
C ASN A 138 14.30 5.80 3.50
N SER A 139 15.11 4.82 3.20
CA SER A 139 15.03 3.47 3.78
C SER A 139 15.88 3.30 5.04
N ASP A 140 16.37 4.38 5.64
CA ASP A 140 17.26 4.34 6.81
C ASP A 140 16.65 3.63 8.01
N ILE A 141 15.33 3.54 8.07
CA ILE A 141 14.61 2.84 9.16
C ILE A 141 14.97 1.36 9.25
N LEU A 142 15.41 0.73 8.14
CA LEU A 142 15.76 -0.69 8.12
C LEU A 142 17.13 -0.99 7.48
N GLY A 143 17.97 0.00 7.28
CA GLY A 143 19.32 -0.20 6.76
C GLY A 143 19.39 -0.62 5.29
N TYR A 144 18.31 -0.50 4.54
CA TYR A 144 18.27 -0.73 3.10
C TYR A 144 18.27 0.62 2.39
N ALA A 145 19.44 1.07 1.93
CA ALA A 145 19.52 2.17 1.01
C ALA A 145 19.00 1.72 -0.36
N PHE A 146 17.90 2.29 -0.83
CA PHE A 146 17.60 2.25 -2.26
C PHE A 146 18.48 3.32 -2.91
N GLU A 147 19.42 2.88 -3.70
CA GLU A 147 20.21 3.78 -4.53
C GLU A 147 19.26 4.48 -5.52
N PRO A 148 19.22 5.83 -5.57
CA PRO A 148 18.31 6.56 -6.46
C PRO A 148 18.54 6.28 -7.95
N GLU A 149 19.62 5.63 -8.29
CA GLU A 149 20.05 5.32 -9.66
C GLU A 149 19.44 4.05 -10.25
N GLN A 150 18.76 3.24 -9.44
CA GLN A 150 17.99 2.11 -9.97
C GLN A 150 16.59 2.52 -10.43
N ARG A 151 16.49 3.62 -11.14
CA ARG A 151 15.33 3.88 -11.98
C ARG A 151 15.41 2.90 -13.14
N PHE A 152 14.32 2.20 -13.39
CA PHE A 152 14.16 1.47 -14.63
C PHE A 152 14.36 2.47 -15.78
N GLU A 153 15.50 2.39 -16.43
CA GLU A 153 15.66 3.01 -17.74
C GLU A 153 14.90 2.13 -18.72
N ASP A 154 14.05 2.76 -19.51
CA ASP A 154 13.17 2.15 -20.53
C ASP A 154 13.93 1.28 -21.55
#